data_20579818ef807da98328bc5d0f687ccc
#
_entry.id   20579818ef807da98328bc5d0f687ccc
#
_cell.length_a   1.000
_cell.length_b   1.000
_cell.length_c   1.000
_cell.angle_alpha   90.00
_cell.angle_beta   90.00
_cell.angle_gamma   90.00
#
_symmetry.space_group_name_H-M   'P 1'
#
loop_
_entity.id
_entity.type
_entity.pdbx_description
1 polymer ?
#
loop_
_entity_poly.entity_id
_entity_poly.type
_entity_poly.pdbx_seq_one_letter_code
_entity_poly.pdbx_strand_id
1 'polypeptide(L)'
;PKTGALLGLLFGLTSFINNTVNPTVTSFVFTPFYSMGEFSGGIGSVIICFVPRILTGVVSHYIYKLVKKCSKSTGVSKIGLILAGVGGSLTNTLLVMNLIYLFFKDAYAAANGVTVKAVYGFILSIIGINGVPEAIVAGVLTALIGRTLMKKNMKERLGFTHGFSD
;
A
#
# COMPACT_ATOMS: atom_id res chain seq x y z
N PRO A 1 -0.05 -10.06 -12.15
CA PRO A 1 0.44 -8.74 -11.77
C PRO A 1 -0.41 -7.60 -12.32
N LYS A 2 -0.94 -7.68 -13.57
CA LYS A 2 -1.73 -6.61 -14.19
C LYS A 2 -2.96 -6.21 -13.35
N THR A 3 -3.74 -7.18 -12.87
CA THR A 3 -4.90 -6.93 -12.00
C THR A 3 -4.49 -6.29 -10.66
N GLY A 4 -3.38 -6.74 -10.05
CA GLY A 4 -2.84 -6.13 -8.83
C GLY A 4 -2.41 -4.69 -9.04
N ALA A 5 -1.74 -4.40 -10.17
CA ALA A 5 -1.35 -3.04 -10.54
C ALA A 5 -2.58 -2.13 -10.75
N LEU A 6 -3.61 -2.63 -11.43
CA LEU A 6 -4.87 -1.90 -11.65
C LEU A 6 -5.59 -1.59 -10.33
N LEU A 7 -5.71 -2.56 -9.43
CA LEU A 7 -6.29 -2.34 -8.10
C LEU A 7 -5.46 -1.35 -7.28
N GLY A 8 -4.13 -1.43 -7.38
CA GLY A 8 -3.23 -0.45 -6.76
C GLY A 8 -3.40 0.96 -7.35
N LEU A 9 -3.62 1.08 -8.66
CA LEU A 9 -3.93 2.35 -9.30
C LEU A 9 -5.27 2.94 -8.79
N LEU A 10 -6.31 2.11 -8.69
CA LEU A 10 -7.60 2.54 -8.12
C LEU A 10 -7.45 2.96 -6.65
N PHE A 11 -6.68 2.24 -5.86
CA PHE A 11 -6.36 2.62 -4.49
C PHE A 11 -5.62 3.97 -4.43
N GLY A 12 -4.65 4.20 -5.33
CA GLY A 12 -3.97 5.48 -5.48
C GLY A 12 -4.94 6.61 -5.84
N LEU A 13 -5.86 6.36 -6.77
CA LEU A 13 -6.86 7.33 -7.19
C LEU A 13 -7.82 7.71 -6.05
N THR A 14 -8.32 6.73 -5.29
CA THR A 14 -9.17 7.01 -4.12
C THR A 14 -8.42 7.79 -3.04
N SER A 15 -7.15 7.45 -2.79
CA SER A 15 -6.28 8.19 -1.88
C SER A 15 -6.07 9.63 -2.35
N PHE A 16 -5.81 9.83 -3.63
CA PHE A 16 -5.63 11.15 -4.24
C PHE A 16 -6.88 12.03 -4.09
N ILE A 17 -8.05 11.48 -4.44
CA ILE A 17 -9.34 12.18 -4.32
C ILE A 17 -9.61 12.52 -2.85
N ASN A 18 -9.42 11.56 -1.93
CA ASN A 18 -9.68 11.79 -0.52
C ASN A 18 -8.78 12.88 0.08
N ASN A 19 -7.49 12.88 -0.24
CA ASN A 19 -6.56 13.92 0.22
C ASN A 19 -6.79 15.29 -0.43
N THR A 20 -7.49 15.33 -1.57
CA THR A 20 -7.86 16.58 -2.23
C THR A 20 -9.18 17.16 -1.67
N VAL A 21 -10.17 16.30 -1.40
CA VAL A 21 -11.50 16.69 -0.94
C VAL A 21 -11.55 16.90 0.58
N ASN A 22 -10.86 16.02 1.34
CA ASN A 22 -10.79 16.06 2.80
C ASN A 22 -9.32 16.22 3.24
N PRO A 23 -8.70 17.39 3.03
CA PRO A 23 -7.29 17.57 3.32
C PRO A 23 -7.01 17.54 4.82
N THR A 24 -5.92 16.89 5.19
CA THR A 24 -5.29 16.92 6.51
C THR A 24 -3.99 17.72 6.44
N VAL A 25 -3.36 18.00 7.57
CA VAL A 25 -2.11 18.76 7.65
C VAL A 25 -1.01 18.20 6.71
N THR A 26 -0.98 16.90 6.51
CA THR A 26 0.01 16.22 5.66
C THR A 26 -0.49 15.88 4.25
N SER A 27 -1.67 16.35 3.85
CA SER A 27 -2.23 16.02 2.52
C SER A 27 -1.42 16.57 1.34
N PHE A 28 -0.59 17.61 1.55
CA PHE A 28 0.31 18.14 0.52
C PHE A 28 1.29 17.07 -0.01
N VAL A 29 1.60 16.03 0.77
CA VAL A 29 2.47 14.93 0.30
C VAL A 29 1.75 13.93 -0.61
N PHE A 30 0.42 13.99 -0.72
CA PHE A 30 -0.40 13.07 -1.52
C PHE A 30 -1.16 13.73 -2.66
N THR A 31 -1.29 15.07 -2.64
CA THR A 31 -1.99 15.83 -3.68
C THR A 31 -1.25 17.14 -3.97
N PRO A 32 -1.12 17.56 -5.24
CA PRO A 32 -0.54 18.86 -5.58
C PRO A 32 -1.50 20.04 -5.35
N PHE A 33 -2.77 19.77 -5.07
CA PHE A 33 -3.81 20.79 -4.92
C PHE A 33 -3.97 21.31 -3.49
N TYR A 34 -3.19 20.84 -2.55
CA TYR A 34 -3.19 21.29 -1.17
C TYR A 34 -1.83 21.84 -0.78
N SER A 35 -1.83 22.97 -0.08
CA SER A 35 -0.64 23.61 0.47
C SER A 35 -0.81 23.87 1.96
N MET A 36 0.28 23.78 2.71
CA MET A 36 0.37 24.11 4.12
C MET A 36 1.39 25.23 4.30
N GLY A 37 0.92 26.48 4.44
CA GLY A 37 1.78 27.66 4.50
C GLY A 37 2.64 27.79 3.23
N GLU A 38 3.94 27.79 3.38
CA GLU A 38 4.92 27.88 2.27
C GLU A 38 5.13 26.54 1.54
N PHE A 39 4.66 25.44 2.11
CA PHE A 39 4.86 24.11 1.54
C PHE A 39 3.66 23.70 0.69
N SER A 40 3.91 23.48 -0.58
CA SER A 40 2.90 23.03 -1.55
C SER A 40 3.19 21.62 -2.04
N GLY A 41 2.13 20.89 -2.36
CA GLY A 41 2.25 19.64 -3.10
C GLY A 41 2.80 19.89 -4.52
N GLY A 42 3.28 18.83 -5.16
CA GLY A 42 3.85 18.89 -6.50
C GLY A 42 3.88 17.52 -7.18
N ILE A 43 4.76 17.37 -8.16
CA ILE A 43 4.97 16.09 -8.87
C ILE A 43 5.35 14.98 -7.89
N GLY A 44 6.16 15.28 -6.85
CA GLY A 44 6.49 14.35 -5.77
C GLY A 44 5.26 13.78 -5.06
N SER A 45 4.22 14.60 -4.85
CA SER A 45 2.95 14.16 -4.23
C SER A 45 2.23 13.12 -5.08
N VAL A 46 2.21 13.31 -6.40
CA VAL A 46 1.61 12.34 -7.34
C VAL A 46 2.40 11.03 -7.31
N ILE A 47 3.73 11.08 -7.31
CA ILE A 47 4.59 9.89 -7.21
C ILE A 47 4.32 9.16 -5.91
N ILE A 48 4.29 9.85 -4.76
CA ILE A 48 4.02 9.25 -3.45
C ILE A 48 2.61 8.65 -3.39
N CYS A 49 1.65 9.29 -4.03
CA CYS A 49 0.26 8.81 -4.02
C CYS A 49 0.05 7.55 -4.86
N PHE A 50 0.68 7.44 -6.03
CA PHE A 50 0.38 6.35 -6.99
C PHE A 50 1.41 5.22 -6.96
N VAL A 51 2.71 5.52 -6.97
CA VAL A 51 3.75 4.48 -7.12
C VAL A 51 3.71 3.43 -6.00
N PRO A 52 3.66 3.78 -4.71
CA PRO A 52 3.59 2.78 -3.64
C PRO A 52 2.35 1.91 -3.73
N ARG A 53 1.19 2.47 -4.07
CA ARG A 53 -0.09 1.76 -4.17
C ARG A 53 -0.10 0.76 -5.32
N ILE A 54 0.43 1.14 -6.48
CA ILE A 54 0.58 0.23 -7.63
C ILE A 54 1.53 -0.91 -7.25
N LEU A 55 2.67 -0.59 -6.65
CA LEU A 55 3.65 -1.59 -6.24
C LEU A 55 3.13 -2.52 -5.15
N THR A 56 2.28 -2.05 -4.23
CA THR A 56 1.58 -2.89 -3.24
C THR A 56 0.86 -4.05 -3.92
N GLY A 57 0.07 -3.78 -4.95
CA GLY A 57 -0.68 -4.81 -5.67
C GLY A 57 0.22 -5.78 -6.45
N VAL A 58 1.30 -5.26 -7.04
CA VAL A 58 2.28 -6.07 -7.78
C VAL A 58 3.09 -6.97 -6.85
N VAL A 59 3.63 -6.42 -5.76
CA VAL A 59 4.44 -7.15 -4.78
C VAL A 59 3.63 -8.23 -4.09
N SER A 60 2.39 -7.92 -3.66
CA SER A 60 1.48 -8.91 -3.06
C SER A 60 1.25 -10.10 -3.98
N HIS A 61 1.05 -9.86 -5.29
CA HIS A 61 0.90 -10.93 -6.27
C HIS A 61 2.15 -11.82 -6.35
N TYR A 62 3.34 -11.23 -6.43
CA TYR A 62 4.58 -12.00 -6.53
C TYR A 62 4.89 -12.77 -5.25
N ILE A 63 4.65 -12.20 -4.08
CA ILE A 63 4.80 -12.90 -2.80
C ILE A 63 3.88 -14.12 -2.75
N TYR A 64 2.60 -13.96 -3.11
CA TYR A 64 1.67 -15.09 -3.15
C TYR A 64 2.12 -16.18 -4.11
N LYS A 65 2.53 -15.79 -5.33
CA LYS A 65 3.03 -16.73 -6.37
C LYS A 65 4.27 -17.48 -5.88
N LEU A 66 5.21 -16.78 -5.22
CA LEU A 66 6.44 -17.37 -4.70
C LEU A 66 6.14 -18.40 -3.60
N VAL A 67 5.33 -18.03 -2.61
CA VAL A 67 4.96 -18.91 -1.50
C VAL A 67 4.18 -20.12 -2.02
N LYS A 68 3.28 -19.93 -2.98
CA LYS A 68 2.54 -21.05 -3.61
C LYS A 68 3.47 -22.00 -4.35
N LYS A 69 4.53 -21.50 -5.02
CA LYS A 69 5.53 -22.32 -5.70
C LYS A 69 6.35 -23.14 -4.71
N CYS A 70 6.71 -22.57 -3.56
CA CYS A 70 7.46 -23.27 -2.50
C CYS A 70 6.60 -24.27 -1.71
N SER A 71 5.28 -24.06 -1.67
CA SER A 71 4.34 -24.97 -0.99
C SER A 71 3.86 -26.03 -1.97
N LYS A 72 4.08 -27.31 -1.65
CA LYS A 72 3.58 -28.45 -2.44
C LYS A 72 2.05 -28.64 -2.35
N SER A 73 1.32 -27.69 -1.75
CA SER A 73 -0.13 -27.71 -1.60
C SER A 73 -0.83 -27.41 -2.93
N THR A 74 -1.73 -28.27 -3.32
CA THR A 74 -2.60 -28.11 -4.50
C THR A 74 -3.74 -27.11 -4.30
N GLY A 75 -3.95 -26.64 -3.04
CA GLY A 75 -5.00 -25.71 -2.67
C GLY A 75 -4.55 -24.25 -2.51
N VAL A 76 -5.47 -23.41 -2.04
CA VAL A 76 -5.17 -22.01 -1.65
C VAL A 76 -4.26 -21.99 -0.44
N SER A 77 -3.08 -21.42 -0.59
CA SER A 77 -2.14 -21.27 0.52
C SER A 77 -2.58 -20.16 1.45
N LYS A 78 -3.03 -20.51 2.67
CA LYS A 78 -3.39 -19.53 3.70
C LYS A 78 -2.19 -18.64 4.08
N ILE A 79 -1.03 -19.28 4.25
CA ILE A 79 0.22 -18.59 4.57
C ILE A 79 0.60 -17.64 3.43
N GLY A 80 0.43 -18.07 2.18
CA GLY A 80 0.68 -17.22 1.01
C GLY A 80 -0.20 -15.98 0.98
N LEU A 81 -1.48 -16.08 1.36
CA LEU A 81 -2.39 -14.94 1.46
C LEU A 81 -1.99 -13.97 2.59
N ILE A 82 -1.66 -14.51 3.77
CA ILE A 82 -1.18 -13.68 4.89
C ILE A 82 0.09 -12.92 4.51
N LEU A 83 1.09 -13.64 4.00
CA LEU A 83 2.36 -13.03 3.61
C LEU A 83 2.22 -12.01 2.48
N ALA A 84 1.32 -12.26 1.53
CA ALA A 84 1.00 -11.30 0.47
C ALA A 84 0.36 -10.02 1.02
N GLY A 85 -0.54 -10.13 1.99
CA GLY A 85 -1.16 -8.98 2.66
C GLY A 85 -0.14 -8.18 3.48
N VAL A 86 0.63 -8.87 4.32
CA VAL A 86 1.70 -8.25 5.12
C VAL A 86 2.74 -7.57 4.23
N GLY A 87 3.26 -8.29 3.24
CA GLY A 87 4.29 -7.75 2.34
C GLY A 87 3.79 -6.59 1.48
N GLY A 88 2.54 -6.63 1.05
CA GLY A 88 1.91 -5.51 0.34
C GLY A 88 1.78 -4.26 1.21
N SER A 89 1.28 -4.41 2.44
CA SER A 89 1.15 -3.31 3.40
C SER A 89 2.51 -2.70 3.75
N LEU A 90 3.49 -3.53 4.08
CA LEU A 90 4.85 -3.05 4.37
C LEU A 90 5.48 -2.35 3.15
N THR A 91 5.26 -2.85 1.94
CA THR A 91 5.73 -2.19 0.71
C THR A 91 5.14 -0.78 0.60
N ASN A 92 3.83 -0.64 0.83
CA ASN A 92 3.19 0.68 0.83
C ASN A 92 3.81 1.62 1.86
N THR A 93 3.85 1.20 3.13
CA THR A 93 4.30 2.04 4.23
C THR A 93 5.77 2.43 4.07
N LEU A 94 6.66 1.49 3.74
CA LEU A 94 8.07 1.76 3.53
C LEU A 94 8.31 2.72 2.36
N LEU A 95 7.65 2.49 1.22
CA LEU A 95 7.83 3.36 0.05
C LEU A 95 7.28 4.75 0.28
N VAL A 96 6.07 4.88 0.84
CA VAL A 96 5.47 6.19 1.14
C VAL A 96 6.39 6.98 2.06
N MET A 97 6.81 6.40 3.18
CA MET A 97 7.61 7.10 4.19
C MET A 97 8.99 7.49 3.67
N ASN A 98 9.65 6.62 2.89
CA ASN A 98 10.94 6.97 2.30
C ASN A 98 10.81 8.01 1.18
N LEU A 99 9.74 7.97 0.38
CA LEU A 99 9.50 9.00 -0.64
C LEU A 99 9.12 10.35 -0.01
N ILE A 100 8.39 10.37 1.11
CA ILE A 100 8.15 11.59 1.90
C ILE A 100 9.48 12.18 2.37
N TYR A 101 10.36 11.36 2.93
CA TYR A 101 11.69 11.81 3.32
C TYR A 101 12.49 12.38 2.15
N LEU A 102 12.43 11.75 0.98
CA LEU A 102 13.17 12.17 -0.20
C LEU A 102 12.66 13.49 -0.79
N PHE A 103 11.35 13.66 -0.91
CA PHE A 103 10.75 14.81 -1.60
C PHE A 103 10.31 15.95 -0.68
N PHE A 104 9.95 15.64 0.58
CA PHE A 104 9.27 16.57 1.47
C PHE A 104 9.82 16.59 2.89
N LYS A 105 11.09 16.22 3.13
CA LYS A 105 11.66 16.13 4.49
C LYS A 105 11.48 17.42 5.32
N ASP A 106 11.72 18.57 4.71
CA ASP A 106 11.64 19.87 5.41
C ASP A 106 10.18 20.24 5.72
N ALA A 107 9.30 20.11 4.73
CA ALA A 107 7.87 20.34 4.89
C ALA A 107 7.23 19.37 5.88
N TYR A 108 7.62 18.10 5.83
CA TYR A 108 7.12 17.06 6.73
C TYR A 108 7.62 17.26 8.18
N ALA A 109 8.86 17.71 8.36
CA ALA A 109 9.41 18.11 9.64
C ALA A 109 8.62 19.27 10.26
N ALA A 110 8.38 20.33 9.47
CA ALA A 110 7.60 21.49 9.90
C ALA A 110 6.15 21.11 10.26
N ALA A 111 5.49 20.28 9.42
CA ALA A 111 4.11 19.83 9.63
C ALA A 111 3.94 19.03 10.93
N ASN A 112 4.98 18.31 11.37
CA ASN A 112 4.94 17.48 12.57
C ASN A 112 5.68 18.10 13.78
N GLY A 113 6.19 19.32 13.66
CA GLY A 113 6.88 20.01 14.73
C GLY A 113 8.21 19.37 15.15
N VAL A 114 8.87 18.66 14.23
CA VAL A 114 10.16 18.00 14.48
C VAL A 114 11.30 18.68 13.71
N THR A 115 12.54 18.56 14.19
CA THR A 115 13.69 19.08 13.46
C THR A 115 13.99 18.20 12.22
N VAL A 116 14.52 18.81 11.16
CA VAL A 116 14.88 18.08 9.92
C VAL A 116 15.87 16.93 10.22
N LYS A 117 16.76 17.09 11.20
CA LYS A 117 17.69 16.04 11.62
C LYS A 117 16.99 14.85 12.27
N ALA A 118 15.89 15.09 12.99
CA ALA A 118 15.13 14.07 13.68
C ALA A 118 14.03 13.43 12.82
N VAL A 119 13.72 14.01 11.65
CA VAL A 119 12.58 13.57 10.83
C VAL A 119 12.66 12.11 10.38
N TYR A 120 13.86 11.59 10.10
CA TYR A 120 14.00 10.19 9.73
C TYR A 120 13.73 9.25 10.91
N GLY A 121 14.19 9.58 12.11
CA GLY A 121 13.86 8.83 13.35
C GLY A 121 12.36 8.87 13.64
N PHE A 122 11.71 10.01 13.41
CA PHE A 122 10.27 10.16 13.53
C PHE A 122 9.51 9.28 12.50
N ILE A 123 9.95 9.25 11.25
CA ILE A 123 9.42 8.36 10.20
C ILE A 123 9.57 6.89 10.60
N LEU A 124 10.71 6.48 11.14
CA LEU A 124 10.90 5.10 11.64
C LEU A 124 9.93 4.75 12.77
N SER A 125 9.66 5.70 13.67
CA SER A 125 8.67 5.51 14.72
C SER A 125 7.27 5.31 14.17
N ILE A 126 6.87 6.10 13.15
CA ILE A 126 5.57 5.93 12.46
C ILE A 126 5.49 4.56 11.77
N ILE A 127 6.55 4.13 11.10
CA ILE A 127 6.60 2.79 10.47
C ILE A 127 6.41 1.70 11.52
N GLY A 128 7.07 1.81 12.68
CA GLY A 128 6.93 0.84 13.76
C GLY A 128 5.54 0.84 14.41
N ILE A 129 5.04 2.01 14.77
CA ILE A 129 3.79 2.15 15.53
C ILE A 129 2.56 1.90 14.66
N ASN A 130 2.54 2.42 13.44
CA ASN A 130 1.38 2.31 12.53
C ASN A 130 1.55 1.19 11.51
N GLY A 131 2.73 1.05 10.91
CA GLY A 131 2.98 0.09 9.83
C GLY A 131 2.88 -1.37 10.29
N VAL A 132 3.30 -1.70 11.50
CA VAL A 132 3.22 -3.07 12.03
C VAL A 132 1.77 -3.51 12.28
N PRO A 133 0.93 -2.77 13.03
CA PRO A 133 -0.48 -3.11 13.17
C PRO A 133 -1.22 -3.15 11.83
N GLU A 134 -0.97 -2.20 10.94
CA GLU A 134 -1.55 -2.17 9.59
C GLU A 134 -1.21 -3.42 8.79
N ALA A 135 0.05 -3.87 8.83
CA ALA A 135 0.50 -5.07 8.14
C ALA A 135 -0.18 -6.34 8.70
N ILE A 136 -0.38 -6.44 10.01
CA ILE A 136 -1.09 -7.56 10.64
C ILE A 136 -2.53 -7.59 10.17
N VAL A 137 -3.24 -6.45 10.22
CA VAL A 137 -4.63 -6.34 9.76
C VAL A 137 -4.73 -6.67 8.27
N ALA A 138 -3.83 -6.15 7.44
CA ALA A 138 -3.78 -6.45 6.01
C ALA A 138 -3.59 -7.95 5.74
N GLY A 139 -2.71 -8.62 6.49
CA GLY A 139 -2.51 -10.06 6.40
C GLY A 139 -3.76 -10.86 6.73
N VAL A 140 -4.43 -10.52 7.84
CA VAL A 140 -5.67 -11.17 8.29
C VAL A 140 -6.79 -10.97 7.26
N LEU A 141 -7.04 -9.73 6.84
CA LEU A 141 -8.10 -9.41 5.87
C LEU A 141 -7.85 -10.09 4.52
N THR A 142 -6.61 -10.07 4.04
CA THR A 142 -6.24 -10.74 2.78
C THR A 142 -6.47 -12.25 2.87
N ALA A 143 -6.18 -12.87 4.02
CA ALA A 143 -6.42 -14.30 4.23
C ALA A 143 -7.92 -14.63 4.29
N LEU A 144 -8.73 -13.82 4.96
CA LEU A 144 -10.17 -14.02 5.09
C LEU A 144 -10.88 -13.84 3.75
N ILE A 145 -10.68 -12.68 3.12
CA ILE A 145 -11.34 -12.33 1.85
C ILE A 145 -10.81 -13.22 0.71
N GLY A 146 -9.50 -13.36 0.59
CA GLY A 146 -8.88 -14.15 -0.46
C GLY A 146 -9.31 -15.61 -0.40
N ARG A 147 -9.37 -16.20 0.80
CA ARG A 147 -9.83 -17.59 0.96
C ARG A 147 -11.30 -17.76 0.56
N THR A 148 -12.15 -16.78 0.88
CA THR A 148 -13.57 -16.82 0.53
C THR A 148 -13.77 -16.70 -0.99
N LEU A 149 -13.10 -15.76 -1.64
CA LEU A 149 -13.17 -15.55 -3.08
C LEU A 149 -12.58 -16.72 -3.89
N MET A 150 -11.56 -17.39 -3.35
CA MET A 150 -10.88 -18.51 -4.04
C MET A 150 -11.54 -19.87 -3.79
N LYS A 151 -12.65 -19.96 -3.05
CA LYS A 151 -13.46 -21.20 -2.99
C LYS A 151 -14.06 -21.50 -4.36
N LYS A 152 -14.08 -22.79 -4.75
CA LYS A 152 -14.55 -23.28 -6.06
C LYS A 152 -15.95 -22.73 -6.43
N ASN A 153 -16.90 -22.78 -5.50
CA ASN A 153 -18.26 -22.32 -5.72
C ASN A 153 -18.38 -20.80 -5.97
N MET A 154 -17.47 -20.02 -5.40
CA MET A 154 -17.42 -18.57 -5.61
C MET A 154 -16.74 -18.22 -6.94
N LYS A 155 -15.72 -18.97 -7.35
CA LYS A 155 -15.08 -18.84 -8.67
C LYS A 155 -16.08 -19.03 -9.80
N GLU A 156 -16.92 -20.06 -9.70
CA GLU A 156 -17.97 -20.36 -10.71
C GLU A 156 -19.02 -19.25 -10.75
N ARG A 157 -19.47 -18.75 -9.59
CA ARG A 157 -20.47 -17.67 -9.52
C ARG A 157 -19.98 -16.33 -10.05
N LEU A 158 -18.68 -16.05 -9.93
CA LEU A 158 -18.06 -14.80 -10.36
C LEU A 158 -17.44 -14.87 -11.76
N GLY A 159 -17.61 -16.00 -12.49
CA GLY A 159 -17.08 -16.16 -13.84
C GLY A 159 -15.56 -16.27 -13.94
N PHE A 160 -14.83 -16.48 -12.82
CA PHE A 160 -13.38 -16.61 -12.81
C PHE A 160 -12.87 -17.98 -13.28
N THR A 161 -13.59 -18.66 -14.18
CA THR A 161 -13.24 -20.02 -14.63
C THR A 161 -12.00 -20.09 -15.52
N HIS A 162 -11.49 -18.98 -16.06
CA HIS A 162 -10.42 -18.99 -17.07
C HIS A 162 -9.18 -18.11 -16.79
N GLY A 163 -8.94 -17.64 -15.55
CA GLY A 163 -7.90 -16.63 -15.32
C GLY A 163 -6.73 -16.99 -14.39
N PHE A 164 -6.65 -18.22 -13.85
CA PHE A 164 -5.61 -18.54 -12.84
C PHE A 164 -4.83 -19.84 -13.14
N SER A 165 -4.77 -20.24 -14.39
CA SER A 165 -3.96 -21.35 -14.84
C SER A 165 -2.80 -20.86 -15.71
N ASP A 166 -1.89 -20.02 -15.16
CA ASP A 166 -0.53 -19.81 -15.73
C ASP A 166 0.43 -19.36 -14.63
#